data_d731006c36cf0bbb09cc9fdf070caa20
#
_entry.id   d731006c36cf0bbb09cc9fdf070caa20
#
_cell.length_a   1.000
_cell.length_b   1.000
_cell.length_c   1.000
_cell.angle_alpha   90.00
_cell.angle_beta   90.00
_cell.angle_gamma   90.00
#
_symmetry.space_group_name_H-M   'P 1'
#
loop_
_entity.id
_entity.type
_entity.pdbx_description
1 polymer ?
#
loop_
_entity_poly.entity_id
_entity_poly.type
_entity_poly.pdbx_seq_one_letter_code
_entity_poly.pdbx_strand_id
1 'polypeptide(L)'
;MDYAKESLRLHGEWKGKIEVVTRVPVENKDDLSLAYTPGVAQPCLEIQKDVNKSYELTRRWNMCLVVTDGSAVLGLGNIGPEAGMPVMEGKCVLFKAFDDVDAFPLCIKSNDVDEIVNTIYMISGSFGGVNLEDISAPRCFEIEKKLKEKCDIPIFHDDQHGTAIITLAGLTNALKV
;
A
#
# COMPACT_ATOMS: atom_id res chain seq x y z
N MET A 1 12.16 -14.42 -25.57
CA MET A 1 11.31 -13.21 -25.49
C MET A 1 12.16 -12.12 -24.85
N ASP A 2 12.17 -10.92 -25.38
CA ASP A 2 12.80 -9.75 -24.75
C ASP A 2 11.79 -9.14 -23.79
N TYR A 3 11.89 -9.53 -22.51
CA TYR A 3 10.96 -9.09 -21.47
C TYR A 3 10.98 -7.58 -21.24
N ALA A 4 12.12 -6.90 -21.41
CA ALA A 4 12.21 -5.45 -21.18
C ALA A 4 11.42 -4.69 -22.24
N LYS A 5 11.62 -5.03 -23.52
CA LYS A 5 10.90 -4.41 -24.65
C LYS A 5 9.41 -4.71 -24.60
N GLU A 6 9.03 -5.95 -24.29
CA GLU A 6 7.63 -6.35 -24.23
C GLU A 6 6.91 -5.74 -23.03
N SER A 7 7.56 -5.65 -21.87
CA SER A 7 7.03 -4.97 -20.70
C SER A 7 6.74 -3.49 -20.97
N LEU A 8 7.67 -2.79 -21.63
CA LEU A 8 7.47 -1.37 -21.98
C LEU A 8 6.24 -1.20 -22.91
N ARG A 9 6.11 -2.08 -23.91
CA ARG A 9 4.94 -2.06 -24.83
C ARG A 9 3.65 -2.28 -24.06
N LEU A 10 3.59 -3.32 -23.20
CA LEU A 10 2.41 -3.65 -22.41
C LEU A 10 2.04 -2.55 -21.41
N HIS A 11 3.00 -1.93 -20.73
CA HIS A 11 2.71 -0.80 -19.83
C HIS A 11 2.08 0.37 -20.56
N GLY A 12 2.48 0.62 -21.82
CA GLY A 12 1.84 1.62 -22.69
C GLY A 12 0.40 1.28 -23.08
N GLU A 13 0.09 -0.01 -23.24
CA GLU A 13 -1.27 -0.50 -23.53
C GLU A 13 -2.17 -0.53 -22.30
N TRP A 14 -1.66 -1.04 -21.17
CA TRP A 14 -2.42 -1.13 -19.92
C TRP A 14 -2.75 0.23 -19.31
N LYS A 15 -1.87 1.23 -19.49
CA LYS A 15 -2.00 2.58 -18.88
C LYS A 15 -2.13 2.54 -17.35
N GLY A 16 -1.48 1.59 -16.72
CA GLY A 16 -1.56 1.26 -15.30
C GLY A 16 -1.99 -0.19 -15.07
N LYS A 17 -1.69 -0.73 -13.89
CA LYS A 17 -1.96 -2.14 -13.53
C LYS A 17 -3.07 -2.30 -12.51
N ILE A 18 -3.59 -1.20 -11.98
CA ILE A 18 -4.65 -1.18 -10.98
C ILE A 18 -5.76 -0.23 -11.42
N GLU A 19 -6.96 -0.50 -10.93
CA GLU A 19 -8.12 0.38 -11.10
C GLU A 19 -8.94 0.41 -9.80
N VAL A 20 -9.77 1.44 -9.64
CA VAL A 20 -10.73 1.54 -8.54
C VAL A 20 -12.12 1.23 -9.08
N VAL A 21 -12.76 0.21 -8.50
CA VAL A 21 -14.10 -0.21 -8.88
C VAL A 21 -15.06 -0.11 -7.71
N THR A 22 -16.32 0.21 -8.00
CA THR A 22 -17.37 0.24 -6.98
C THR A 22 -17.77 -1.19 -6.58
N ARG A 23 -18.12 -1.40 -5.31
CA ARG A 23 -18.59 -2.70 -4.78
C ARG A 23 -20.09 -2.73 -4.58
N VAL A 24 -20.76 -1.60 -4.75
CA VAL A 24 -22.20 -1.46 -4.55
C VAL A 24 -22.85 -0.98 -5.82
N PRO A 25 -24.10 -1.39 -6.11
CA PRO A 25 -24.84 -0.88 -7.25
C PRO A 25 -25.23 0.57 -7.04
N VAL A 26 -25.32 1.34 -8.11
CA VAL A 26 -25.92 2.68 -8.16
C VAL A 26 -26.76 2.75 -9.43
N GLU A 27 -27.86 1.98 -9.44
CA GLU A 27 -28.75 1.82 -10.61
C GLU A 27 -30.01 2.71 -10.50
N ASN A 28 -30.34 3.13 -9.29
CA ASN A 28 -31.54 3.90 -9.01
C ASN A 28 -31.32 4.88 -7.85
N LYS A 29 -32.35 5.70 -7.57
CA LYS A 29 -32.30 6.72 -6.52
C LYS A 29 -32.16 6.13 -5.11
N ASP A 30 -32.72 4.96 -4.87
CA ASP A 30 -32.66 4.33 -3.55
C ASP A 30 -31.25 3.80 -3.29
N ASP A 31 -30.61 3.16 -4.27
CA ASP A 31 -29.20 2.75 -4.18
C ASP A 31 -28.29 3.94 -3.87
N LEU A 32 -28.48 5.04 -4.59
CA LEU A 32 -27.71 6.27 -4.35
C LEU A 32 -27.95 6.82 -2.95
N SER A 33 -29.20 6.80 -2.46
CA SER A 33 -29.56 7.30 -1.13
C SER A 33 -28.97 6.42 -0.01
N LEU A 34 -28.81 5.13 -0.24
CA LEU A 34 -28.17 4.21 0.70
C LEU A 34 -26.64 4.33 0.65
N ALA A 35 -26.05 4.39 -0.56
CA ALA A 35 -24.60 4.44 -0.74
C ALA A 35 -24.00 5.82 -0.39
N TYR A 36 -24.79 6.89 -0.49
CA TYR A 36 -24.35 8.27 -0.25
C TYR A 36 -25.36 9.03 0.64
N THR A 37 -25.82 10.20 0.20
CA THR A 37 -26.72 11.05 1.00
C THR A 37 -28.18 10.68 0.75
N PRO A 38 -29.02 10.48 1.81
CA PRO A 38 -28.76 10.74 3.24
C PRO A 38 -28.25 9.55 4.05
N GLY A 39 -28.32 8.32 3.55
CA GLY A 39 -28.08 7.08 4.30
C GLY A 39 -26.69 6.99 4.92
N VAL A 40 -25.65 7.49 4.24
CA VAL A 40 -24.25 7.47 4.70
C VAL A 40 -24.01 8.18 6.03
N ALA A 41 -24.92 9.06 6.47
CA ALA A 41 -24.81 9.74 7.76
C ALA A 41 -24.78 8.75 8.94
N GLN A 42 -25.55 7.65 8.85
CA GLN A 42 -25.65 6.70 9.95
C GLN A 42 -24.34 5.94 10.21
N PRO A 43 -23.67 5.31 9.23
CA PRO A 43 -22.36 4.73 9.45
C PRO A 43 -21.31 5.76 9.91
N CYS A 44 -21.34 7.01 9.45
CA CYS A 44 -20.46 8.07 9.96
C CYS A 44 -20.64 8.30 11.46
N LEU A 45 -21.88 8.38 11.94
CA LEU A 45 -22.18 8.58 13.36
C LEU A 45 -21.76 7.37 14.23
N GLU A 46 -21.86 6.16 13.69
CA GLU A 46 -21.37 4.95 14.39
C GLU A 46 -19.85 4.95 14.52
N ILE A 47 -19.13 5.31 13.45
CA ILE A 47 -17.66 5.42 13.47
C ILE A 47 -17.20 6.56 14.39
N GLN A 48 -17.95 7.67 14.45
CA GLN A 48 -17.66 8.77 15.36
C GLN A 48 -17.70 8.35 16.84
N LYS A 49 -18.63 7.44 17.20
CA LYS A 49 -18.76 6.90 18.56
C LYS A 49 -17.65 5.88 18.88
N ASP A 50 -17.26 5.09 17.90
CA ASP A 50 -16.22 4.06 18.02
C ASP A 50 -15.46 3.94 16.70
N VAL A 51 -14.22 4.44 16.69
CA VAL A 51 -13.37 4.47 15.50
C VAL A 51 -13.06 3.05 14.95
N ASN A 52 -13.11 2.02 15.79
CA ASN A 52 -12.89 0.64 15.35
C ASN A 52 -13.96 0.15 14.37
N LYS A 53 -15.16 0.70 14.43
CA LYS A 53 -16.21 0.43 13.44
C LYS A 53 -15.83 0.86 12.01
N SER A 54 -14.80 1.68 11.85
CA SER A 54 -14.26 1.98 10.51
C SER A 54 -13.75 0.73 9.79
N TYR A 55 -13.27 -0.27 10.52
CA TYR A 55 -12.87 -1.55 9.94
C TYR A 55 -14.07 -2.45 9.55
N GLU A 56 -15.24 -2.23 10.13
CA GLU A 56 -16.46 -2.97 9.81
C GLU A 56 -17.28 -2.29 8.69
N LEU A 57 -17.37 -0.96 8.76
CA LEU A 57 -18.29 -0.16 7.94
C LEU A 57 -17.63 0.51 6.73
N THR A 58 -16.32 0.39 6.55
CA THR A 58 -15.60 0.91 5.38
C THR A 58 -14.63 -0.13 4.81
N ARG A 59 -14.03 0.16 3.66
CA ARG A 59 -13.00 -0.71 3.05
C ARG A 59 -11.66 -0.66 3.78
N ARG A 60 -11.52 0.17 4.80
CA ARG A 60 -10.29 0.33 5.59
C ARG A 60 -9.69 -1.02 6.04
N TRP A 61 -10.53 -1.99 6.44
CA TRP A 61 -10.08 -3.31 6.90
C TRP A 61 -9.22 -4.09 5.89
N ASN A 62 -9.41 -3.84 4.58
CA ASN A 62 -8.72 -4.56 3.51
C ASN A 62 -7.82 -3.66 2.64
N MET A 63 -7.64 -2.39 3.01
CA MET A 63 -6.78 -1.47 2.26
C MET A 63 -5.38 -1.42 2.85
N CYS A 64 -4.37 -1.73 2.01
CA CYS A 64 -2.96 -1.57 2.35
C CYS A 64 -2.34 -0.43 1.53
N LEU A 65 -1.63 0.47 2.19
CA LEU A 65 -0.86 1.52 1.53
C LEU A 65 0.53 1.01 1.17
N VAL A 66 0.90 1.04 -0.11
CA VAL A 66 2.25 0.72 -0.61
C VAL A 66 3.00 2.02 -0.86
N VAL A 67 4.04 2.30 -0.09
CA VAL A 67 4.70 3.61 -0.08
C VAL A 67 6.17 3.50 -0.47
N THR A 68 6.60 4.39 -1.35
CA THR A 68 8.02 4.58 -1.72
C THR A 68 8.40 6.05 -1.84
N ASP A 69 9.69 6.35 -1.69
CA ASP A 69 10.31 7.58 -2.16
C ASP A 69 11.15 7.37 -3.43
N GLY A 70 11.20 6.12 -3.93
CA GLY A 70 11.94 5.74 -5.13
C GLY A 70 13.46 5.80 -4.99
N SER A 71 13.98 5.80 -3.76
CA SER A 71 15.42 6.00 -3.49
C SER A 71 16.26 4.73 -3.58
N ALA A 72 15.65 3.54 -3.59
CA ALA A 72 16.36 2.26 -3.62
C ALA A 72 15.62 1.19 -4.44
N VAL A 73 15.20 1.52 -5.63
CA VAL A 73 14.50 0.59 -6.52
C VAL A 73 15.46 -0.50 -7.01
N LEU A 74 15.06 -1.77 -6.85
CA LEU A 74 15.90 -2.93 -7.12
C LEU A 74 16.49 -2.90 -8.55
N GLY A 75 17.84 -2.94 -8.62
CA GLY A 75 18.58 -2.92 -9.87
C GLY A 75 18.72 -1.55 -10.53
N LEU A 76 18.01 -0.51 -10.06
CA LEU A 76 18.00 0.83 -10.65
C LEU A 76 18.53 1.90 -9.69
N GLY A 77 18.48 1.66 -8.36
CA GLY A 77 18.92 2.61 -7.36
C GLY A 77 17.91 3.75 -7.15
N ASN A 78 18.43 4.96 -6.97
CA ASN A 78 17.60 6.16 -6.77
C ASN A 78 17.12 6.71 -8.13
N ILE A 79 15.88 6.44 -8.46
CA ILE A 79 15.23 6.91 -9.69
C ILE A 79 14.10 7.92 -9.45
N GLY A 80 13.84 8.22 -8.18
CA GLY A 80 12.78 9.13 -7.75
C GLY A 80 11.39 8.50 -7.68
N PRO A 81 10.45 9.22 -7.03
CA PRO A 81 9.15 8.65 -6.67
C PRO A 81 8.28 8.29 -7.88
N GLU A 82 8.16 9.17 -8.87
CA GLU A 82 7.30 8.91 -10.03
C GLU A 82 7.80 7.74 -10.89
N ALA A 83 9.13 7.60 -11.02
CA ALA A 83 9.70 6.49 -11.76
C ALA A 83 9.57 5.15 -11.02
N GLY A 84 9.38 5.17 -9.70
CA GLY A 84 9.07 4.00 -8.88
C GLY A 84 7.62 3.50 -9.01
N MET A 85 6.69 4.32 -9.54
CA MET A 85 5.26 3.96 -9.61
C MET A 85 4.98 2.62 -10.31
N PRO A 86 5.61 2.25 -11.43
CA PRO A 86 5.36 0.95 -12.06
C PRO A 86 5.70 -0.24 -11.14
N VAL A 87 6.71 -0.11 -10.28
CA VAL A 87 7.06 -1.15 -9.29
C VAL A 87 6.00 -1.21 -8.19
N MET A 88 5.56 -0.06 -7.69
CA MET A 88 4.52 0.03 -6.65
C MET A 88 3.18 -0.54 -7.13
N GLU A 89 2.77 -0.25 -8.35
CA GLU A 89 1.60 -0.90 -8.97
C GLU A 89 1.79 -2.43 -9.09
N GLY A 90 3.00 -2.88 -9.44
CA GLY A 90 3.34 -4.29 -9.46
C GLY A 90 3.17 -4.95 -8.09
N LYS A 91 3.63 -4.30 -7.01
CA LYS A 91 3.41 -4.77 -5.64
C LYS A 91 1.92 -4.83 -5.30
N CYS A 92 1.12 -3.85 -5.69
CA CYS A 92 -0.33 -3.86 -5.51
C CYS A 92 -1.00 -5.04 -6.23
N VAL A 93 -0.53 -5.38 -7.44
CA VAL A 93 -1.00 -6.57 -8.18
C VAL A 93 -0.73 -7.85 -7.38
N LEU A 94 0.46 -7.98 -6.75
CA LEU A 94 0.79 -9.15 -5.92
C LEU A 94 -0.11 -9.24 -4.69
N PHE A 95 -0.34 -8.15 -3.97
CA PHE A 95 -1.27 -8.10 -2.85
C PHE A 95 -2.66 -8.56 -3.25
N LYS A 96 -3.15 -8.11 -4.40
CA LYS A 96 -4.47 -8.51 -4.90
C LYS A 96 -4.53 -9.97 -5.33
N ALA A 97 -3.51 -10.41 -6.07
CA ALA A 97 -3.51 -11.75 -6.68
C ALA A 97 -3.34 -12.88 -5.64
N PHE A 98 -2.57 -12.66 -4.58
CA PHE A 98 -2.26 -13.69 -3.60
C PHE A 98 -3.15 -13.67 -2.36
N ASP A 99 -3.58 -12.49 -1.92
CA ASP A 99 -4.27 -12.34 -0.63
C ASP A 99 -5.59 -11.56 -0.71
N ASP A 100 -6.03 -11.19 -1.93
CA ASP A 100 -7.22 -10.36 -2.17
C ASP A 100 -7.21 -9.01 -1.40
N VAL A 101 -6.02 -8.49 -1.08
CA VAL A 101 -5.85 -7.20 -0.42
C VAL A 101 -5.91 -6.08 -1.46
N ASP A 102 -6.67 -5.03 -1.17
CA ASP A 102 -6.77 -3.82 -1.99
C ASP A 102 -5.59 -2.90 -1.65
N ALA A 103 -4.49 -3.05 -2.34
CA ALA A 103 -3.32 -2.22 -2.13
C ALA A 103 -3.37 -0.96 -3.00
N PHE A 104 -2.92 0.17 -2.43
CA PHE A 104 -2.91 1.47 -3.08
C PHE A 104 -1.49 2.05 -3.10
N PRO A 105 -0.92 2.39 -4.28
CA PRO A 105 0.44 2.90 -4.38
C PRO A 105 0.50 4.40 -4.06
N LEU A 106 1.51 4.80 -3.30
CA LEU A 106 1.80 6.21 -3.01
C LEU A 106 3.30 6.49 -3.14
N CYS A 107 3.65 7.46 -3.98
CA CYS A 107 5.02 7.90 -4.18
C CYS A 107 5.23 9.28 -3.52
N ILE A 108 6.14 9.37 -2.56
CA ILE A 108 6.39 10.59 -1.76
C ILE A 108 7.60 11.33 -2.32
N LYS A 109 7.44 12.62 -2.63
CA LYS A 109 8.51 13.51 -3.11
C LYS A 109 9.33 14.11 -1.97
N SER A 110 9.84 13.24 -1.11
CA SER A 110 10.75 13.65 -0.04
C SER A 110 11.71 12.51 0.30
N ASN A 111 12.92 12.88 0.72
CA ASN A 111 13.90 11.99 1.32
C ASN A 111 14.10 12.30 2.82
N ASP A 112 13.35 13.22 3.37
CA ASP A 112 13.37 13.54 4.78
C ASP A 112 12.52 12.54 5.56
N VAL A 113 13.12 11.98 6.63
CA VAL A 113 12.49 10.96 7.46
C VAL A 113 11.20 11.46 8.12
N ASP A 114 11.25 12.69 8.67
CA ASP A 114 10.11 13.22 9.42
C ASP A 114 8.98 13.67 8.49
N GLU A 115 9.29 14.17 7.29
CA GLU A 115 8.29 14.47 6.27
C GLU A 115 7.58 13.20 5.80
N ILE A 116 8.32 12.11 5.51
CA ILE A 116 7.75 10.83 5.11
C ILE A 116 6.86 10.27 6.22
N VAL A 117 7.38 10.21 7.46
CA VAL A 117 6.65 9.71 8.63
C VAL A 117 5.37 10.51 8.87
N ASN A 118 5.45 11.85 8.84
CA ASN A 118 4.28 12.70 9.05
C ASN A 118 3.24 12.55 7.93
N THR A 119 3.69 12.44 6.68
CA THR A 119 2.80 12.23 5.53
C THR A 119 2.02 10.93 5.69
N ILE A 120 2.70 9.82 5.96
CA ILE A 120 2.07 8.51 6.14
C ILE A 120 1.12 8.52 7.35
N TYR A 121 1.55 9.09 8.47
CA TYR A 121 0.72 9.20 9.66
C TYR A 121 -0.59 9.94 9.39
N MET A 122 -0.54 11.10 8.72
CA MET A 122 -1.73 11.91 8.44
C MET A 122 -2.77 11.20 7.58
N ILE A 123 -2.35 10.28 6.70
CA ILE A 123 -3.26 9.52 5.83
C ILE A 123 -3.59 8.12 6.35
N SER A 124 -2.95 7.67 7.42
CA SER A 124 -3.07 6.30 7.94
C SER A 124 -4.50 5.91 8.34
N GLY A 125 -5.34 6.90 8.67
CA GLY A 125 -6.75 6.67 8.98
C GLY A 125 -7.59 6.04 7.86
N SER A 126 -7.09 6.05 6.62
CA SER A 126 -7.76 5.44 5.46
C SER A 126 -7.37 3.98 5.22
N PHE A 127 -6.37 3.46 5.93
CA PHE A 127 -5.76 2.16 5.64
C PHE A 127 -5.79 1.23 6.85
N GLY A 128 -5.78 -0.07 6.57
CA GLY A 128 -5.63 -1.13 7.57
C GLY A 128 -4.17 -1.55 7.81
N GLY A 129 -3.24 -1.11 6.95
CA GLY A 129 -1.81 -1.37 7.07
C GLY A 129 -0.98 -0.58 6.06
N VAL A 130 0.33 -0.54 6.28
CA VAL A 130 1.31 0.14 5.41
C VAL A 130 2.46 -0.80 5.09
N ASN A 131 2.75 -0.96 3.81
CA ASN A 131 3.95 -1.59 3.27
C ASN A 131 4.90 -0.51 2.75
N LEU A 132 6.07 -0.39 3.36
CA LEU A 132 7.16 0.46 2.88
C LEU A 132 7.98 -0.33 1.87
N GLU A 133 8.29 0.28 0.72
CA GLU A 133 8.93 -0.37 -0.41
C GLU A 133 9.99 0.54 -1.03
N ASP A 134 11.14 -0.01 -1.45
CA ASP A 134 12.18 0.69 -2.21
C ASP A 134 12.70 1.99 -1.57
N ILE A 135 12.71 2.06 -0.24
CA ILE A 135 13.28 3.18 0.52
C ILE A 135 14.70 2.81 0.98
N SER A 136 15.67 3.68 0.70
CA SER A 136 17.07 3.41 0.95
C SER A 136 17.42 3.24 2.43
N ALA A 137 18.28 2.25 2.71
CA ALA A 137 18.93 2.11 4.02
C ALA A 137 19.96 3.25 4.23
N PRO A 138 20.18 3.72 5.48
CA PRO A 138 19.56 3.26 6.73
C PRO A 138 18.21 3.91 7.06
N ARG A 139 17.75 4.90 6.27
CA ARG A 139 16.50 5.67 6.52
C ARG A 139 15.28 4.80 6.68
N CYS A 140 15.17 3.75 5.87
CA CYS A 140 14.03 2.84 5.91
C CYS A 140 13.77 2.27 7.31
N PHE A 141 14.81 1.94 8.06
CA PHE A 141 14.69 1.43 9.43
C PHE A 141 14.17 2.48 10.41
N GLU A 142 14.64 3.73 10.26
CA GLU A 142 14.18 4.84 11.10
C GLU A 142 12.74 5.20 10.81
N ILE A 143 12.35 5.25 9.53
CA ILE A 143 10.98 5.51 9.09
C ILE A 143 10.03 4.44 9.65
N GLU A 144 10.36 3.16 9.46
CA GLU A 144 9.55 2.05 9.95
C GLU A 144 9.38 2.12 11.48
N LYS A 145 10.48 2.34 12.22
CA LYS A 145 10.43 2.45 13.68
C LYS A 145 9.53 3.60 14.14
N LYS A 146 9.73 4.81 13.59
CA LYS A 146 8.91 5.98 13.96
C LYS A 146 7.43 5.79 13.63
N LEU A 147 7.12 5.14 12.50
CA LEU A 147 5.74 4.84 12.12
C LEU A 147 5.10 3.80 13.05
N LYS A 148 5.83 2.75 13.45
CA LYS A 148 5.34 1.77 14.44
C LYS A 148 5.04 2.38 15.81
N GLU A 149 5.77 3.43 16.18
CA GLU A 149 5.53 4.16 17.44
C GLU A 149 4.35 5.14 17.33
N LYS A 150 4.03 5.60 16.11
CA LYS A 150 3.08 6.69 15.87
C LYS A 150 1.71 6.23 15.34
N CYS A 151 1.66 5.12 14.62
CA CYS A 151 0.45 4.59 13.98
C CYS A 151 -0.12 3.40 14.75
N ASP A 152 -1.47 3.31 14.80
CA ASP A 152 -2.19 2.19 15.42
C ASP A 152 -2.46 1.03 14.43
N ILE A 153 -1.85 1.06 13.24
CA ILE A 153 -1.99 0.05 12.20
C ILE A 153 -0.66 -0.63 11.92
N PRO A 154 -0.64 -1.88 11.42
CA PRO A 154 0.59 -2.57 11.03
C PRO A 154 1.44 -1.77 10.04
N ILE A 155 2.73 -1.65 10.33
CA ILE A 155 3.75 -1.05 9.48
C ILE A 155 4.82 -2.09 9.19
N PHE A 156 5.16 -2.29 7.93
CA PHE A 156 6.11 -3.30 7.50
C PHE A 156 6.99 -2.76 6.37
N HIS A 157 8.31 -3.05 6.43
CA HIS A 157 9.23 -2.76 5.33
C HIS A 157 9.62 -4.08 4.65
N ASP A 158 9.12 -4.30 3.44
CA ASP A 158 9.27 -5.59 2.76
C ASP A 158 10.71 -5.91 2.38
N ASP A 159 11.43 -4.99 1.75
CA ASP A 159 12.82 -5.22 1.31
C ASP A 159 13.75 -5.66 2.44
N GLN A 160 13.51 -5.17 3.66
CA GLN A 160 14.35 -5.48 4.80
C GLN A 160 13.80 -6.69 5.58
N HIS A 161 12.62 -6.57 6.15
CA HIS A 161 12.07 -7.59 7.02
C HIS A 161 11.45 -8.77 6.25
N GLY A 162 10.77 -8.53 5.13
CA GLY A 162 10.26 -9.59 4.26
C GLY A 162 11.39 -10.43 3.68
N THR A 163 12.43 -9.80 3.15
CA THR A 163 13.62 -10.47 2.65
C THR A 163 14.35 -11.25 3.75
N ALA A 164 14.45 -10.68 4.96
CA ALA A 164 15.05 -11.38 6.11
C ALA A 164 14.27 -12.64 6.49
N ILE A 165 12.95 -12.59 6.51
CA ILE A 165 12.07 -13.73 6.82
C ILE A 165 12.27 -14.86 5.79
N ILE A 166 12.21 -14.55 4.50
CA ILE A 166 12.37 -15.54 3.43
C ILE A 166 13.78 -16.14 3.43
N THR A 167 14.80 -15.32 3.61
CA THR A 167 16.19 -15.77 3.69
C THR A 167 16.41 -16.72 4.87
N LEU A 168 15.90 -16.35 6.05
CA LEU A 168 15.99 -17.21 7.24
C LEU A 168 15.24 -18.53 7.05
N ALA A 169 14.04 -18.50 6.48
CA ALA A 169 13.26 -19.69 6.19
C ALA A 169 13.99 -20.62 5.21
N GLY A 170 14.54 -20.06 4.13
CA GLY A 170 15.34 -20.80 3.15
C GLY A 170 16.57 -21.45 3.77
N LEU A 171 17.36 -20.68 4.52
CA LEU A 171 18.56 -21.17 5.19
C LEU A 171 18.24 -22.26 6.23
N THR A 172 17.21 -22.06 7.04
CA THR A 172 16.78 -23.03 8.06
C THR A 172 16.38 -24.38 7.43
N ASN A 173 15.74 -24.34 6.26
CA ASN A 173 15.35 -25.57 5.56
C ASN A 173 16.53 -26.20 4.80
N ALA A 174 17.41 -25.42 4.22
CA ALA A 174 18.63 -25.94 3.58
C ALA A 174 19.56 -26.68 4.55
N LEU A 175 19.59 -26.27 5.82
CA LEU A 175 20.37 -26.95 6.87
C LEU A 175 19.77 -28.29 7.34
N LYS A 176 18.55 -28.64 6.91
CA LYS A 176 17.89 -29.91 7.24
C LYS A 176 18.09 -30.98 6.16
N VAL A 177 18.63 -30.62 5.00
CA VAL A 177 18.94 -31.51 3.88
C VAL A 177 20.42 -31.92 3.93
#